data_e2264f245caaf8b47802f63e2318a636
#
_entry.id   e2264f245caaf8b47802f63e2318a636
#
_cell.length_a   1.000
_cell.length_b   1.000
_cell.length_c   1.000
_cell.angle_alpha   90.00
_cell.angle_beta   90.00
_cell.angle_gamma   90.00
#
_symmetry.space_group_name_H-M   'P 1'
#
loop_
_entity.id
_entity.type
_entity.pdbx_description
1 polymer ?
#
loop_
_entity_poly.entity_id
_entity_poly.type
_entity_poly.pdbx_seq_one_letter_code
_entity_poly.pdbx_strand_id
1 'polypeptide(L)'
;MRIVGMRFFQKIAEGVDTVPLLSALQRHPELWNAKRFRTTFENTPHTAVDDIWIRFSDDSKTTDTASVMADGDCVWHDAVKVLPQVRGIILDVMRRMEAYAVDRVIITRLAPGKTILPHADNEGAYVHDPDRHRYHVVLQGLPGSLYRTGDETVCMRTGEVWWFDALTEHEVVNNSADDRIHMLIDLRVMP
;
A
#
# COMPACT_ATOMS: atom_id res chain seq x y z
N MET A 1 11.87 -13.47 9.76
CA MET A 1 12.21 -14.82 9.22
C MET A 1 12.20 -14.70 7.70
N ARG A 2 13.37 -14.67 7.05
CA ARG A 2 13.43 -14.72 5.59
C ARG A 2 12.82 -16.05 5.13
N ILE A 3 11.85 -16.00 4.22
CA ILE A 3 11.46 -17.20 3.47
C ILE A 3 12.67 -17.51 2.59
N VAL A 4 13.37 -18.60 2.91
CA VAL A 4 14.57 -18.99 2.19
C VAL A 4 14.20 -19.24 0.74
N GLY A 5 14.71 -18.41 -0.17
CA GLY A 5 14.61 -18.59 -1.60
C GLY A 5 13.84 -17.52 -2.39
N MET A 6 13.10 -16.61 -1.76
CA MET A 6 12.43 -15.53 -2.50
C MET A 6 13.34 -14.30 -2.67
N ARG A 7 13.43 -13.81 -3.89
CA ARG A 7 14.25 -12.68 -4.30
C ARG A 7 13.48 -11.36 -4.21
N PHE A 8 12.22 -11.38 -4.61
CA PHE A 8 11.39 -10.19 -4.75
C PHE A 8 10.42 -9.95 -3.58
N PHE A 9 10.27 -10.94 -2.69
CA PHE A 9 9.34 -10.84 -1.56
C PHE A 9 10.02 -11.21 -0.25
N GLN A 10 9.64 -10.52 0.82
CA GLN A 10 10.02 -10.88 2.18
C GLN A 10 8.83 -10.70 3.12
N LYS A 11 8.43 -11.78 3.81
CA LYS A 11 7.47 -11.67 4.92
C LYS A 11 8.22 -11.13 6.14
N ILE A 12 7.77 -9.96 6.63
CA ILE A 12 8.36 -9.23 7.75
C ILE A 12 7.75 -9.69 9.07
N ALA A 13 6.43 -9.85 9.10
CA ALA A 13 5.69 -10.22 10.31
C ALA A 13 4.37 -10.90 9.96
N GLU A 14 3.72 -11.44 10.99
CA GLU A 14 2.35 -11.94 10.96
C GLU A 14 1.67 -11.68 12.31
N GLY A 15 0.34 -11.85 12.36
CA GLY A 15 -0.45 -11.67 13.57
C GLY A 15 -0.82 -10.22 13.87
N VAL A 16 -0.77 -9.32 12.87
CA VAL A 16 -1.30 -7.96 13.04
C VAL A 16 -2.81 -8.03 13.25
N ASP A 17 -3.31 -7.43 14.33
CA ASP A 17 -4.75 -7.30 14.56
C ASP A 17 -5.34 -6.26 13.60
N THR A 18 -6.02 -6.75 12.57
CA THR A 18 -6.62 -5.91 11.53
C THR A 18 -8.10 -5.61 11.79
N VAL A 19 -8.75 -6.33 12.70
CA VAL A 19 -10.20 -6.25 12.95
C VAL A 19 -10.66 -4.84 13.33
N PRO A 20 -9.98 -4.10 14.23
CA PRO A 20 -10.41 -2.75 14.58
C PRO A 20 -10.42 -1.79 13.40
N LEU A 21 -9.41 -1.88 12.50
CA LEU A 21 -9.33 -1.03 11.33
C LEU A 21 -10.35 -1.45 10.25
N LEU A 22 -10.50 -2.75 9.98
CA LEU A 22 -11.53 -3.25 9.04
C LEU A 22 -12.94 -2.84 9.48
N SER A 23 -13.25 -2.97 10.77
CA SER A 23 -14.54 -2.54 11.33
C SER A 23 -14.75 -1.02 11.18
N ALA A 24 -13.68 -0.22 11.30
CA ALA A 24 -13.77 1.23 11.06
C ALA A 24 -14.01 1.53 9.58
N LEU A 25 -13.30 0.87 8.66
CA LEU A 25 -13.49 1.01 7.21
C LEU A 25 -14.94 0.69 6.77
N GLN A 26 -15.55 -0.34 7.35
CA GLN A 26 -16.95 -0.69 7.07
C GLN A 26 -17.93 0.37 7.54
N ARG A 27 -17.64 1.09 8.64
CA ARG A 27 -18.49 2.17 9.16
C ARG A 27 -18.32 3.49 8.40
N HIS A 28 -17.26 3.62 7.62
CA HIS A 28 -16.90 4.85 6.92
C HIS A 28 -16.68 4.61 5.42
N PRO A 29 -17.69 4.11 4.68
CA PRO A 29 -17.59 3.85 3.25
C PRO A 29 -17.34 5.12 2.43
N GLU A 30 -17.69 6.31 2.95
CA GLU A 30 -17.47 7.60 2.32
C GLU A 30 -16.00 7.96 2.16
N LEU A 31 -15.10 7.32 2.88
CA LEU A 31 -13.66 7.56 2.76
C LEU A 31 -13.07 6.98 1.48
N TRP A 32 -13.68 5.91 0.95
CA TRP A 32 -13.20 5.30 -0.29
C TRP A 32 -13.34 6.26 -1.47
N ASN A 33 -12.25 6.46 -2.18
CA ASN A 33 -12.19 7.35 -3.34
C ASN A 33 -12.56 8.82 -3.05
N ALA A 34 -12.47 9.29 -1.81
CA ALA A 34 -12.57 10.72 -1.49
C ALA A 34 -11.48 11.54 -2.22
N LYS A 35 -10.35 10.89 -2.54
CA LYS A 35 -9.27 11.38 -3.41
C LYS A 35 -9.07 10.37 -4.54
N ARG A 36 -9.05 10.82 -5.80
CA ARG A 36 -9.08 9.93 -6.97
C ARG A 36 -7.89 10.07 -7.91
N PHE A 37 -6.97 11.01 -7.68
CA PHE A 37 -5.87 11.27 -8.62
C PHE A 37 -5.11 10.01 -9.02
N ARG A 38 -4.70 9.17 -8.04
CA ARG A 38 -3.91 7.96 -8.30
C ARG A 38 -4.65 6.93 -9.18
N THR A 39 -5.96 6.90 -9.13
CA THR A 39 -6.79 5.89 -9.80
C THR A 39 -7.44 6.39 -11.09
N THR A 40 -7.27 7.67 -11.45
CA THR A 40 -7.96 8.29 -12.59
C THR A 40 -7.04 8.99 -13.60
N PHE A 41 -5.74 9.12 -13.34
CA PHE A 41 -4.85 9.72 -14.34
C PHE A 41 -4.69 8.78 -15.56
N GLU A 42 -4.34 9.38 -16.70
CA GLU A 42 -4.20 8.65 -17.95
C GLU A 42 -3.14 7.53 -17.84
N ASN A 43 -3.50 6.33 -18.29
CA ASN A 43 -2.65 5.12 -18.25
C ASN A 43 -2.26 4.63 -16.83
N THR A 44 -2.95 5.07 -15.78
CA THR A 44 -2.68 4.51 -14.44
C THR A 44 -2.96 3.00 -14.41
N PRO A 45 -2.06 2.19 -13.81
CA PRO A 45 -2.31 0.76 -13.61
C PRO A 45 -3.38 0.47 -12.54
N HIS A 46 -3.82 1.51 -11.81
CA HIS A 46 -4.68 1.40 -10.64
C HIS A 46 -6.16 1.73 -10.91
N THR A 47 -6.62 1.69 -12.17
CA THR A 47 -8.00 2.05 -12.55
C THR A 47 -9.08 1.24 -11.83
N ALA A 48 -8.75 0.01 -11.40
CA ALA A 48 -9.70 -0.89 -10.72
C ALA A 48 -9.59 -0.85 -9.18
N VAL A 49 -8.77 0.06 -8.63
CA VAL A 49 -8.51 0.17 -7.19
C VAL A 49 -9.34 1.29 -6.59
N ASP A 50 -9.85 1.07 -5.39
CA ASP A 50 -10.34 2.14 -4.52
C ASP A 50 -9.27 2.49 -3.48
N ASP A 51 -9.09 3.79 -3.20
CA ASP A 51 -8.08 4.30 -2.28
C ASP A 51 -8.66 5.13 -1.14
N ILE A 52 -7.97 5.05 0.00
CA ILE A 52 -8.08 6.02 1.10
C ILE A 52 -6.68 6.57 1.36
N TRP A 53 -6.49 7.87 1.21
CA TRP A 53 -5.23 8.53 1.52
C TRP A 53 -5.15 8.87 3.01
N ILE A 54 -4.20 8.26 3.71
CA ILE A 54 -3.90 8.53 5.13
C ILE A 54 -2.80 9.57 5.23
N ARG A 55 -1.67 9.35 4.54
CA ARG A 55 -0.57 10.28 4.34
C ARG A 55 -0.12 10.21 2.90
N PHE A 56 -0.23 11.31 2.18
CA PHE A 56 0.08 11.36 0.75
C PHE A 56 0.36 12.81 0.35
N SER A 57 0.67 13.04 -0.93
CA SER A 57 0.96 14.36 -1.47
C SER A 57 -0.13 15.38 -1.13
N ASP A 58 0.28 16.64 -0.92
CA ASP A 58 -0.62 17.75 -0.62
C ASP A 58 -1.33 18.21 -1.91
N ASP A 59 -2.52 17.66 -2.16
CA ASP A 59 -3.35 18.01 -3.33
C ASP A 59 -4.08 19.36 -3.21
N SER A 60 -3.91 20.07 -2.10
CA SER A 60 -4.41 21.44 -1.97
C SER A 60 -3.56 22.46 -2.73
N LYS A 61 -2.30 22.13 -3.02
CA LYS A 61 -1.33 23.00 -3.67
C LYS A 61 -1.30 22.88 -5.18
N THR A 62 -1.77 21.76 -5.73
CA THR A 62 -1.77 21.47 -7.17
C THR A 62 -2.87 20.50 -7.56
N THR A 63 -3.40 20.68 -8.76
CA THR A 63 -4.32 19.73 -9.40
C THR A 63 -3.65 18.98 -10.56
N ASP A 64 -2.37 19.27 -10.81
CA ASP A 64 -1.59 18.56 -11.82
C ASP A 64 -1.19 17.18 -11.30
N THR A 65 -1.58 16.14 -12.05
CA THR A 65 -1.37 14.74 -11.68
C THR A 65 0.12 14.41 -11.49
N ALA A 66 0.98 14.92 -12.36
CA ALA A 66 2.42 14.66 -12.26
C ALA A 66 2.98 15.21 -10.93
N SER A 67 2.55 16.41 -10.54
CA SER A 67 2.96 17.03 -9.27
C SER A 67 2.38 16.30 -8.04
N VAL A 68 1.14 15.80 -8.12
CA VAL A 68 0.52 15.01 -7.03
C VAL A 68 1.19 13.65 -6.88
N MET A 69 1.58 13.03 -7.99
CA MET A 69 2.27 11.73 -7.98
C MET A 69 3.77 11.85 -7.72
N ALA A 70 4.36 13.03 -7.96
CA ALA A 70 5.75 13.30 -7.61
C ALA A 70 5.96 13.22 -6.09
N ASP A 71 7.20 13.03 -5.68
CA ASP A 71 7.58 13.01 -4.27
C ASP A 71 7.69 14.42 -3.70
N GLY A 72 6.54 15.06 -3.60
CA GLY A 72 6.41 16.31 -2.86
C GLY A 72 6.23 16.06 -1.36
N ASP A 73 6.06 17.15 -0.61
CA ASP A 73 5.75 17.09 0.82
C ASP A 73 4.45 16.29 1.06
N CYS A 74 4.57 15.13 1.68
CA CYS A 74 3.40 14.37 2.09
C CYS A 74 2.76 14.99 3.34
N VAL A 75 1.44 15.08 3.34
CA VAL A 75 0.63 15.58 4.46
C VAL A 75 -0.28 14.48 5.00
N TRP A 76 -0.69 14.61 6.27
CA TRP A 76 -1.72 13.76 6.84
C TRP A 76 -3.10 14.26 6.39
N HIS A 77 -3.86 13.40 5.70
CA HIS A 77 -5.22 13.71 5.28
C HIS A 77 -6.23 13.47 6.41
N ASP A 78 -7.43 14.04 6.30
CA ASP A 78 -8.46 13.96 7.35
C ASP A 78 -8.90 12.53 7.68
N ALA A 79 -8.72 11.58 6.77
CA ALA A 79 -8.99 10.16 7.02
C ALA A 79 -8.24 9.62 8.26
N VAL A 80 -7.06 10.14 8.62
CA VAL A 80 -6.32 9.75 9.84
C VAL A 80 -7.07 10.11 11.13
N LYS A 81 -7.94 11.10 11.10
CA LYS A 81 -8.77 11.49 12.25
C LYS A 81 -9.95 10.54 12.44
N VAL A 82 -10.47 10.02 11.33
CA VAL A 82 -11.60 9.06 11.29
C VAL A 82 -11.12 7.64 11.55
N LEU A 83 -9.90 7.30 11.12
CA LEU A 83 -9.28 5.98 11.23
C LEU A 83 -8.06 6.00 12.17
N PRO A 84 -8.21 6.34 13.49
CA PRO A 84 -7.06 6.43 14.40
C PRO A 84 -6.31 5.11 14.59
N GLN A 85 -6.93 3.97 14.24
CA GLN A 85 -6.35 2.62 14.30
C GLN A 85 -5.10 2.48 13.43
N VAL A 86 -5.00 3.25 12.33
CA VAL A 86 -3.83 3.22 11.44
C VAL A 86 -2.53 3.57 12.16
N ARG A 87 -2.59 4.42 13.19
CA ARG A 87 -1.40 4.89 13.92
C ARG A 87 -0.66 3.76 14.62
N GLY A 88 -1.40 2.86 15.28
CA GLY A 88 -0.80 1.71 15.97
C GLY A 88 -0.10 0.78 15.00
N ILE A 89 -0.71 0.52 13.84
CA ILE A 89 -0.13 -0.33 12.80
C ILE A 89 1.13 0.32 12.21
N ILE A 90 1.07 1.62 11.88
CA ILE A 90 2.23 2.36 11.36
C ILE A 90 3.41 2.27 12.33
N LEU A 91 3.18 2.59 13.62
CA LEU A 91 4.23 2.57 14.63
C LEU A 91 4.82 1.18 14.86
N ASP A 92 4.00 0.12 14.77
CA ASP A 92 4.50 -1.25 14.90
C ASP A 92 5.42 -1.62 13.72
N VAL A 93 5.04 -1.29 12.49
CA VAL A 93 5.90 -1.54 11.32
C VAL A 93 7.15 -0.69 11.37
N MET A 94 7.07 0.60 11.71
CA MET A 94 8.25 1.48 11.89
C MET A 94 9.23 0.90 12.90
N ARG A 95 8.74 0.44 14.06
CA ARG A 95 9.60 -0.14 15.10
C ARG A 95 10.30 -1.41 14.63
N ARG A 96 9.60 -2.29 13.92
CA ARG A 96 10.16 -3.55 13.39
C ARG A 96 11.24 -3.31 12.35
N MET A 97 11.09 -2.24 11.59
CA MET A 97 12.00 -1.91 10.50
C MET A 97 13.06 -0.88 10.90
N GLU A 98 13.08 -0.46 12.18
CA GLU A 98 13.96 0.62 12.67
C GLU A 98 13.88 1.89 11.81
N ALA A 99 12.66 2.16 11.31
CA ALA A 99 12.41 3.26 10.41
C ALA A 99 12.43 4.61 11.16
N TYR A 100 13.11 5.60 10.56
CA TYR A 100 13.22 6.94 11.14
C TYR A 100 12.15 7.92 10.64
N ALA A 101 11.46 7.60 9.53
CA ALA A 101 10.37 8.43 9.01
C ALA A 101 9.33 7.60 8.25
N VAL A 102 8.10 8.15 8.15
CA VAL A 102 7.04 7.65 7.28
C VAL A 102 6.80 8.67 6.16
N ASP A 103 6.80 8.20 4.91
CA ASP A 103 6.53 9.03 3.74
C ASP A 103 5.08 8.94 3.30
N ARG A 104 4.64 7.80 2.79
CA ARG A 104 3.28 7.59 2.30
C ARG A 104 2.56 6.51 3.08
N VAL A 105 1.27 6.70 3.27
CA VAL A 105 0.37 5.66 3.80
C VAL A 105 -0.94 5.76 3.05
N ILE A 106 -1.30 4.69 2.36
CA ILE A 106 -2.58 4.54 1.68
C ILE A 106 -3.22 3.20 2.03
N ILE A 107 -4.54 3.18 2.09
CA ILE A 107 -5.29 1.93 2.16
C ILE A 107 -5.90 1.70 0.78
N THR A 108 -5.70 0.52 0.21
CA THR A 108 -6.17 0.17 -1.12
C THR A 108 -7.11 -1.02 -1.05
N ARG A 109 -8.17 -0.97 -1.86
CA ARG A 109 -9.12 -2.06 -2.03
C ARG A 109 -9.19 -2.49 -3.49
N LEU A 110 -9.12 -3.79 -3.73
CA LEU A 110 -9.28 -4.41 -5.05
C LEU A 110 -10.38 -5.46 -4.96
N ALA A 111 -11.50 -5.22 -5.66
CA ALA A 111 -12.66 -6.11 -5.64
C ALA A 111 -12.36 -7.47 -6.32
N PRO A 112 -13.17 -8.52 -6.05
CA PRO A 112 -13.09 -9.79 -6.75
C PRO A 112 -13.12 -9.66 -8.26
N GLY A 113 -12.29 -10.41 -8.97
CA GLY A 113 -12.16 -10.40 -10.43
C GLY A 113 -11.45 -9.18 -11.00
N LYS A 114 -10.92 -8.28 -10.16
CA LYS A 114 -10.18 -7.10 -10.60
C LYS A 114 -8.66 -7.33 -10.54
N THR A 115 -7.94 -6.48 -11.32
CA THR A 115 -6.49 -6.56 -11.46
C THR A 115 -5.88 -5.17 -11.35
N ILE A 116 -4.76 -5.07 -10.65
CA ILE A 116 -3.81 -3.97 -10.81
C ILE A 116 -2.88 -4.38 -11.94
N LEU A 117 -2.85 -3.58 -13.01
CA LEU A 117 -2.12 -3.91 -14.23
C LEU A 117 -0.60 -3.98 -13.98
N PRO A 118 0.15 -4.76 -14.78
CA PRO A 118 1.60 -4.84 -14.68
C PRO A 118 2.24 -3.46 -14.78
N HIS A 119 3.10 -3.13 -13.81
CA HIS A 119 3.86 -1.89 -13.74
C HIS A 119 5.07 -2.04 -12.81
N ALA A 120 5.97 -1.08 -12.85
CA ALA A 120 7.06 -0.94 -11.90
C ALA A 120 7.00 0.49 -11.31
N ASP A 121 7.28 0.62 -10.01
CA ASP A 121 7.37 1.92 -9.33
C ASP A 121 8.76 2.55 -9.60
N ASN A 122 9.11 2.71 -10.88
CA ASN A 122 10.42 3.14 -11.35
C ASN A 122 10.49 4.62 -11.73
N GLU A 123 9.49 5.42 -11.38
CA GLU A 123 9.44 6.85 -11.61
C GLU A 123 9.46 7.62 -10.26
N GLY A 124 10.06 8.81 -10.28
CA GLY A 124 10.14 9.67 -9.09
C GLY A 124 11.18 9.24 -8.07
N ALA A 125 10.97 9.59 -6.80
CA ALA A 125 11.93 9.40 -5.71
C ALA A 125 12.21 7.94 -5.35
N TYR A 126 11.36 6.98 -5.75
CA TYR A 126 11.65 5.57 -5.50
C TYR A 126 12.97 5.11 -6.13
N VAL A 127 13.29 5.65 -7.32
CA VAL A 127 14.51 5.27 -8.06
C VAL A 127 15.76 5.90 -7.45
N HIS A 128 15.60 7.01 -6.72
CA HIS A 128 16.72 7.83 -6.25
C HIS A 128 16.93 7.83 -4.74
N ASP A 129 16.06 7.14 -3.99
CA ASP A 129 16.10 7.11 -2.53
C ASP A 129 16.26 5.68 -2.01
N PRO A 130 17.51 5.22 -1.77
CA PRO A 130 17.79 3.85 -1.33
C PRO A 130 17.23 3.54 0.06
N ASP A 131 16.91 4.56 0.85
CA ASP A 131 16.38 4.40 2.20
C ASP A 131 14.87 4.15 2.19
N ARG A 132 14.21 4.35 1.04
CA ARG A 132 12.77 4.24 0.93
C ARG A 132 12.31 2.82 0.59
N HIS A 133 11.52 2.24 1.48
CA HIS A 133 10.98 0.89 1.34
C HIS A 133 9.47 0.87 1.49
N ARG A 134 8.78 0.09 0.64
CA ARG A 134 7.34 -0.13 0.73
C ARG A 134 7.03 -1.42 1.46
N TYR A 135 6.10 -1.31 2.41
CA TYR A 135 5.56 -2.44 3.15
C TYR A 135 4.06 -2.54 2.94
N HIS A 136 3.58 -3.77 2.79
CA HIS A 136 2.16 -4.08 2.74
C HIS A 136 1.73 -4.71 4.05
N VAL A 137 0.82 -4.07 4.77
CA VAL A 137 0.07 -4.69 5.85
C VAL A 137 -1.22 -5.23 5.25
N VAL A 138 -1.41 -6.52 5.30
CA VAL A 138 -2.57 -7.20 4.72
C VAL A 138 -3.73 -7.09 5.70
N LEU A 139 -4.63 -6.14 5.46
CA LEU A 139 -5.83 -5.96 6.28
C LEU A 139 -6.84 -7.07 6.00
N GLN A 140 -7.09 -7.36 4.72
CA GLN A 140 -7.90 -8.49 4.26
C GLN A 140 -7.24 -9.11 3.01
N GLY A 141 -6.89 -10.39 3.10
CA GLY A 141 -6.29 -11.16 2.01
C GLY A 141 -6.73 -12.62 2.10
N LEU A 142 -7.40 -13.08 1.05
CA LEU A 142 -7.97 -14.43 0.95
C LEU A 142 -7.21 -15.27 -0.10
N PRO A 143 -7.31 -16.60 -0.02
CA PRO A 143 -6.79 -17.48 -1.08
C PRO A 143 -7.35 -17.09 -2.45
N GLY A 144 -6.47 -16.99 -3.45
CA GLY A 144 -6.81 -16.51 -4.80
C GLY A 144 -6.47 -15.05 -5.06
N SER A 145 -6.15 -14.25 -4.03
CA SER A 145 -5.55 -12.93 -4.21
C SER A 145 -4.05 -13.10 -4.40
N LEU A 146 -3.57 -12.90 -5.63
CA LEU A 146 -2.19 -13.17 -6.03
C LEU A 146 -1.44 -11.88 -6.30
N TYR A 147 -0.22 -11.80 -5.78
CA TYR A 147 0.74 -10.75 -6.05
C TYR A 147 1.92 -11.35 -6.81
N ARG A 148 2.20 -10.88 -8.02
CA ARG A 148 3.33 -11.31 -8.83
C ARG A 148 4.36 -10.18 -8.92
N THR A 149 5.65 -10.50 -8.73
CA THR A 149 6.78 -9.61 -9.00
C THR A 149 7.85 -10.43 -9.71
N GLY A 150 8.22 -10.00 -10.91
CA GLY A 150 9.11 -10.78 -11.77
C GLY A 150 8.57 -12.19 -12.03
N ASP A 151 9.34 -13.20 -11.67
CA ASP A 151 9.00 -14.62 -11.81
C ASP A 151 8.44 -15.27 -10.52
N GLU A 152 8.24 -14.48 -9.47
CA GLU A 152 7.69 -14.95 -8.20
C GLU A 152 6.23 -14.54 -8.01
N THR A 153 5.45 -15.42 -7.37
CA THR A 153 4.04 -15.15 -7.04
C THR A 153 3.75 -15.55 -5.60
N VAL A 154 3.09 -14.67 -4.86
CA VAL A 154 2.68 -14.91 -3.47
C VAL A 154 1.18 -14.65 -3.28
N CYS A 155 0.59 -15.35 -2.30
CA CYS A 155 -0.72 -15.05 -1.76
C CYS A 155 -0.52 -14.49 -0.34
N MET A 156 -0.61 -13.18 -0.20
CA MET A 156 -0.46 -12.50 1.08
C MET A 156 -1.76 -12.63 1.89
N ARG A 157 -1.66 -13.05 3.16
CA ARG A 157 -2.82 -13.36 4.01
C ARG A 157 -3.08 -12.28 5.03
N THR A 158 -4.32 -12.18 5.48
CA THR A 158 -4.75 -11.27 6.54
C THR A 158 -3.83 -11.33 7.77
N GLY A 159 -3.40 -10.19 8.25
CA GLY A 159 -2.50 -10.03 9.40
C GLY A 159 -1.02 -10.17 9.09
N GLU A 160 -0.64 -10.45 7.85
CA GLU A 160 0.77 -10.49 7.44
C GLU A 160 1.29 -9.10 7.06
N VAL A 161 2.59 -8.91 7.25
CA VAL A 161 3.35 -7.74 6.78
C VAL A 161 4.41 -8.21 5.80
N TRP A 162 4.42 -7.61 4.61
CA TRP A 162 5.34 -7.97 3.54
C TRP A 162 6.11 -6.76 3.02
N TRP A 163 7.38 -6.95 2.74
CA TRP A 163 8.16 -6.14 1.82
C TRP A 163 8.18 -6.80 0.44
N PHE A 164 8.25 -6.01 -0.62
CA PHE A 164 8.50 -6.51 -1.96
C PHE A 164 9.34 -5.50 -2.75
N ASP A 165 10.00 -5.98 -3.79
CA ASP A 165 10.75 -5.13 -4.73
C ASP A 165 9.78 -4.41 -5.67
N ALA A 166 9.45 -3.17 -5.33
CA ALA A 166 8.55 -2.33 -6.12
C ALA A 166 9.17 -1.81 -7.43
N LEU A 167 10.51 -1.88 -7.58
CA LEU A 167 11.19 -1.44 -8.80
C LEU A 167 11.16 -2.51 -9.90
N THR A 168 10.92 -3.76 -9.54
CA THR A 168 10.67 -4.84 -10.50
C THR A 168 9.20 -4.84 -10.91
N GLU A 169 8.92 -5.16 -12.20
CA GLU A 169 7.55 -5.25 -12.71
C GLU A 169 6.70 -6.18 -11.85
N HIS A 170 5.56 -5.65 -11.44
CA HIS A 170 4.62 -6.36 -10.57
C HIS A 170 3.17 -6.12 -10.96
N GLU A 171 2.31 -7.07 -10.61
CA GLU A 171 0.86 -7.01 -10.80
C GLU A 171 0.13 -7.66 -9.63
N VAL A 172 -1.16 -7.36 -9.50
CA VAL A 172 -2.03 -8.00 -8.52
C VAL A 172 -3.31 -8.46 -9.18
N VAL A 173 -3.70 -9.71 -8.94
CA VAL A 173 -4.98 -10.26 -9.40
C VAL A 173 -5.77 -10.73 -8.19
N ASN A 174 -6.99 -10.25 -8.04
CA ASN A 174 -7.88 -10.72 -6.99
C ASN A 174 -8.90 -11.74 -7.55
N ASN A 175 -8.52 -13.01 -7.55
CA ASN A 175 -9.41 -14.13 -7.86
C ASN A 175 -10.01 -14.76 -6.60
N SER A 176 -9.98 -14.05 -5.46
CA SER A 176 -10.61 -14.51 -4.22
C SER A 176 -12.10 -14.19 -4.18
N ALA A 177 -12.78 -14.67 -3.14
CA ALA A 177 -14.23 -14.50 -2.98
C ALA A 177 -14.64 -13.13 -2.43
N ASP A 178 -13.68 -12.29 -1.98
CA ASP A 178 -13.96 -11.01 -1.33
C ASP A 178 -12.89 -9.96 -1.67
N ASP A 179 -13.09 -8.73 -1.22
CA ASP A 179 -12.15 -7.64 -1.42
C ASP A 179 -10.76 -7.95 -0.86
N ARG A 180 -9.73 -7.63 -1.64
CA ARG A 180 -8.36 -7.53 -1.14
C ARG A 180 -8.16 -6.12 -0.59
N ILE A 181 -7.86 -5.99 0.71
CA ILE A 181 -7.62 -4.70 1.36
C ILE A 181 -6.23 -4.70 1.97
N HIS A 182 -5.36 -3.80 1.49
CA HIS A 182 -4.01 -3.64 2.00
C HIS A 182 -3.77 -2.20 2.44
N MET A 183 -2.99 -2.04 3.49
CA MET A 183 -2.41 -0.75 3.88
C MET A 183 -0.96 -0.74 3.42
N LEU A 184 -0.65 0.17 2.50
CA LEU A 184 0.69 0.39 1.98
C LEU A 184 1.35 1.46 2.83
N ILE A 185 2.56 1.18 3.30
CA ILE A 185 3.35 2.09 4.14
C ILE A 185 4.73 2.25 3.51
N ASP A 186 5.04 3.46 3.05
CA ASP A 186 6.38 3.79 2.60
C ASP A 186 7.16 4.38 3.78
N LEU A 187 8.24 3.72 4.15
CA LEU A 187 9.10 4.07 5.27
C LEU A 187 10.49 4.46 4.79
N ARG A 188 11.15 5.32 5.57
CA ARG A 188 12.58 5.56 5.48
C ARG A 188 13.29 4.74 6.52
N VAL A 189 14.15 3.85 6.06
CA VAL A 189 14.93 2.92 6.88
C VAL A 189 16.40 3.21 6.63
N MET A 190 17.20 3.28 7.68
CA MET A 190 18.65 3.47 7.50
C MET A 190 19.26 2.27 6.76
N PRO A 191 20.24 2.51 5.86
CA PRO A 191 20.94 1.46 5.11
C PRO A 191 21.64 0.45 6.00
#